data_efe657b27e399a735ddaf71a4188478e
#
_entry.id   efe657b27e399a735ddaf71a4188478e
#
_cell.length_a   1.000
_cell.length_b   1.000
_cell.length_c   1.000
_cell.angle_alpha   90.00
_cell.angle_beta   90.00
_cell.angle_gamma   90.00
#
_symmetry.space_group_name_H-M   'P 1'
#
loop_
_entity.id
_entity.type
_entity.pdbx_description
1 polymer ?
#
loop_
_entity_poly.entity_id
_entity_poly.type
_entity_poly.pdbx_seq_one_letter_code
_entity_poly.pdbx_strand_id
1 'polypeptide(L)'
;MSAADLTMRARAAAEWLMTDTVRIYRRSGEPVTDPATAEVTYPESVVYAGRGRVQSSRAQSTTTARDDAAQLWQEAAAILQVPIGTDVREDDEVEVVTPAMGDLVRAGRRLTVTRVDLKTHASMVRATVEEVR
;
A
#
# COMPACT_ATOMS: atom_id res chain seq x y z
N MET A 1 24.76 6.50 -21.42
CA MET A 1 23.55 5.97 -20.78
C MET A 1 22.63 7.14 -20.45
N SER A 2 21.43 7.14 -20.97
CA SER A 2 20.47 8.21 -20.75
C SER A 2 19.75 8.07 -19.40
N ALA A 3 19.13 9.16 -18.95
CA ALA A 3 18.28 9.12 -17.75
C ALA A 3 17.13 8.14 -17.93
N ALA A 4 16.59 8.01 -19.14
CA ALA A 4 15.53 7.04 -19.44
C ALA A 4 16.01 5.60 -19.26
N ASP A 5 17.22 5.28 -19.71
CA ASP A 5 17.80 3.94 -19.56
C ASP A 5 18.02 3.60 -18.08
N LEU A 6 18.51 4.55 -17.30
CA LEU A 6 18.70 4.37 -15.87
C LEU A 6 17.35 4.16 -15.17
N THR A 7 16.35 4.92 -15.55
CA THR A 7 15.01 4.78 -14.99
C THR A 7 14.41 3.42 -15.29
N MET A 8 14.57 2.91 -16.51
CA MET A 8 14.09 1.58 -16.89
C MET A 8 14.76 0.47 -16.08
N ARG A 9 16.07 0.59 -15.86
CA ARG A 9 16.81 -0.36 -15.04
C ARG A 9 16.37 -0.31 -13.57
N ALA A 10 16.16 0.90 -13.06
CA ALA A 10 15.67 1.08 -11.70
C ALA A 10 14.27 0.49 -11.51
N ARG A 11 13.39 0.65 -12.51
CA ARG A 11 12.06 0.05 -12.50
C ARG A 11 12.13 -1.48 -12.46
N ALA A 12 12.96 -2.07 -13.29
CA ALA A 12 13.12 -3.52 -13.30
C ALA A 12 13.65 -4.03 -11.96
N ALA A 13 14.63 -3.37 -11.39
CA ALA A 13 15.18 -3.73 -10.08
C ALA A 13 14.14 -3.59 -8.97
N ALA A 14 13.36 -2.51 -9.00
CA ALA A 14 12.30 -2.29 -8.02
C ALA A 14 11.22 -3.37 -8.10
N GLU A 15 10.78 -3.71 -9.30
CA GLU A 15 9.78 -4.77 -9.51
C GLU A 15 10.29 -6.13 -9.06
N TRP A 16 11.57 -6.38 -9.22
CA TRP A 16 12.18 -7.63 -8.80
C TRP A 16 12.11 -7.82 -7.28
N LEU A 17 12.15 -6.72 -6.53
CA LEU A 17 12.01 -6.74 -5.07
C LEU A 17 10.56 -6.77 -4.60
N MET A 18 9.60 -6.63 -5.51
CA MET A 18 8.17 -6.71 -5.20
C MET A 18 7.74 -8.16 -5.17
N THR A 19 8.00 -8.82 -4.07
CA THR A 19 7.80 -10.25 -3.92
C THR A 19 6.52 -10.62 -3.18
N ASP A 20 5.85 -9.63 -2.58
CA ASP A 20 4.51 -9.83 -2.00
C ASP A 20 3.46 -9.82 -3.11
N THR A 21 2.35 -10.51 -2.88
CA THR A 21 1.17 -10.39 -3.73
C THR A 21 0.18 -9.49 -3.02
N VAL A 22 -0.21 -8.40 -3.69
CA VAL A 22 -1.12 -7.41 -3.13
C VAL A 22 -2.34 -7.24 -4.01
N ARG A 23 -3.41 -6.78 -3.40
CA ARG A 23 -4.66 -6.45 -4.10
C ARG A 23 -5.12 -5.09 -3.59
N ILE A 24 -5.43 -4.19 -4.53
CA ILE A 24 -5.86 -2.84 -4.19
C ILE A 24 -7.33 -2.71 -4.54
N TYR A 25 -8.12 -2.25 -3.58
CA TYR A 25 -9.56 -2.06 -3.70
C TYR A 25 -9.90 -0.58 -3.64
N ARG A 26 -10.88 -0.20 -4.41
CA ARG A 26 -11.43 1.16 -4.39
C ARG A 26 -12.92 1.09 -4.18
N ARG A 27 -13.42 1.86 -3.25
CA ARG A 27 -14.85 2.01 -3.06
C ARG A 27 -15.43 2.74 -4.25
N SER A 28 -16.44 2.16 -4.86
CA SER A 28 -17.11 2.75 -6.01
C SER A 28 -18.55 3.06 -5.67
N GLY A 29 -18.89 4.34 -5.76
CA GLY A 29 -20.26 4.78 -5.72
C GLY A 29 -20.91 4.82 -4.34
N GLU A 30 -22.23 4.74 -4.36
CA GLU A 30 -23.07 4.90 -3.19
C GLU A 30 -23.16 3.62 -2.35
N PRO A 31 -23.30 3.74 -1.03
CA PRO A 31 -23.49 2.59 -0.18
C PRO A 31 -24.78 1.85 -0.53
N VAL A 32 -24.70 0.52 -0.44
CA VAL A 32 -25.87 -0.34 -0.65
C VAL A 32 -26.34 -0.84 0.71
N THR A 33 -27.61 -0.65 1.00
CA THR A 33 -28.24 -1.14 2.22
C THR A 33 -28.96 -2.45 1.96
N ASP A 34 -28.62 -3.47 2.74
CA ASP A 34 -29.36 -4.74 2.68
C ASP A 34 -30.73 -4.56 3.35
N PRO A 35 -31.85 -4.71 2.62
CA PRO A 35 -33.17 -4.51 3.19
C PRO A 35 -33.52 -5.54 4.27
N ALA A 36 -32.85 -6.69 4.29
CA ALA A 36 -33.15 -7.74 5.26
C ALA A 36 -32.43 -7.50 6.60
N THR A 37 -31.20 -7.02 6.58
CA THR A 37 -30.35 -6.85 7.77
C THR A 37 -30.11 -5.40 8.13
N ALA A 38 -30.47 -4.46 7.29
CA ALA A 38 -30.16 -3.03 7.39
C ALA A 38 -28.64 -2.74 7.42
N GLU A 39 -27.85 -3.70 7.02
CA GLU A 39 -26.40 -3.54 6.93
C GLU A 39 -26.05 -2.69 5.71
N VAL A 40 -25.18 -1.70 5.92
CA VAL A 40 -24.70 -0.83 4.87
C VAL A 40 -23.35 -1.33 4.37
N THR A 41 -23.28 -1.66 3.09
CA THR A 41 -22.03 -2.07 2.45
C THR A 41 -21.66 -1.10 1.35
N TYR A 42 -20.37 -0.88 1.19
CA TYR A 42 -19.84 -0.05 0.11
C TYR A 42 -19.31 -0.97 -0.99
N PRO A 43 -19.83 -0.84 -2.22
CA PRO A 43 -19.29 -1.63 -3.33
C PRO A 43 -17.80 -1.31 -3.54
N GLU A 44 -17.02 -2.34 -3.73
CA GLU A 44 -15.60 -2.22 -3.98
C GLU A 44 -15.25 -2.80 -5.33
N SER A 45 -14.29 -2.18 -6.02
CA SER A 45 -13.71 -2.73 -7.23
C SER A 45 -12.23 -2.95 -7.02
N VAL A 46 -11.69 -4.00 -7.63
CA VAL A 46 -10.26 -4.27 -7.62
C VAL A 46 -9.62 -3.42 -8.72
N VAL A 47 -8.74 -2.51 -8.33
CA VAL A 47 -8.04 -1.63 -9.28
C VAL A 47 -6.66 -2.17 -9.63
N TYR A 48 -6.12 -3.05 -8.82
CA TYR A 48 -4.85 -3.71 -9.07
C TYR A 48 -4.77 -5.02 -8.31
N ALA A 49 -4.21 -6.04 -8.94
CA ALA A 49 -3.87 -7.31 -8.30
C ALA A 49 -2.57 -7.83 -8.90
N GLY A 50 -1.57 -8.04 -8.08
CA GLY A 50 -0.27 -8.51 -8.55
C GLY A 50 0.84 -8.25 -7.57
N ARG A 51 2.03 -8.05 -8.11
CA ARG A 51 3.23 -7.84 -7.31
C ARG A 51 3.21 -6.53 -6.57
N GLY A 52 3.74 -6.55 -5.36
CA GLY A 52 3.95 -5.37 -4.57
C GLY A 52 4.95 -5.64 -3.46
N ARG A 53 5.21 -4.61 -2.71
CA ARG A 53 6.05 -4.69 -1.52
C ARG A 53 5.46 -3.80 -0.45
N VAL A 54 5.27 -4.34 0.73
CA VAL A 54 4.81 -3.57 1.88
C VAL A 54 5.90 -3.60 2.93
N GLN A 55 6.39 -2.44 3.29
CA GLN A 55 7.45 -2.28 4.29
C GLN A 55 6.97 -1.46 5.45
N SER A 56 7.39 -1.80 6.64
CA SER A 56 7.21 -0.94 7.79
C SER A 56 8.04 0.34 7.62
N SER A 57 7.45 1.48 7.96
CA SER A 57 8.15 2.78 7.96
C SER A 57 9.00 3.01 9.20
N ARG A 58 9.24 1.97 9.95
CA ARG A 58 9.91 1.99 11.25
C ARG A 58 11.31 2.59 11.26
N ALA A 59 11.99 2.56 10.12
CA ALA A 59 13.38 2.99 10.02
C ALA A 59 13.59 4.50 10.22
N GLN A 60 12.54 5.27 10.33
CA GLN A 60 12.65 6.72 10.41
C GLN A 60 12.42 7.29 11.79
N SER A 61 12.14 6.47 12.76
CA SER A 61 11.93 6.91 14.12
C SER A 61 13.25 7.04 14.87
N THR A 62 14.13 7.87 14.36
CA THR A 62 15.34 8.26 15.11
C THR A 62 15.04 9.33 16.12
N THR A 63 13.87 9.85 16.10
CA THR A 63 13.45 10.83 17.08
C THR A 63 13.26 10.15 18.42
N THR A 64 13.97 10.66 19.34
CA THR A 64 13.88 10.36 20.75
C THR A 64 12.53 9.85 21.19
N ALA A 65 12.55 8.79 21.93
CA ALA A 65 11.42 8.13 22.57
C ALA A 65 10.64 9.05 23.52
N ARG A 66 10.33 10.24 23.09
CA ARG A 66 9.59 11.19 23.92
C ARG A 66 8.12 10.89 23.98
N ASP A 67 7.67 10.09 23.04
CA ASP A 67 6.25 9.96 22.87
C ASP A 67 5.92 8.54 22.47
N ASP A 68 5.55 7.74 23.43
CA ASP A 68 5.12 6.36 23.20
C ASP A 68 3.92 6.30 22.26
N ALA A 69 3.07 7.31 22.30
CA ALA A 69 1.93 7.41 21.39
C ALA A 69 2.38 7.63 19.94
N ALA A 70 3.40 8.48 19.73
CA ALA A 70 3.95 8.70 18.40
C ALA A 70 4.62 7.44 17.85
N GLN A 71 5.28 6.67 18.70
CA GLN A 71 5.86 5.39 18.29
C GLN A 71 4.80 4.39 17.89
N LEU A 72 3.71 4.31 18.62
CA LEU A 72 2.59 3.44 18.29
C LEU A 72 1.96 3.81 16.94
N TRP A 73 1.84 5.10 16.66
CA TRP A 73 1.37 5.60 15.38
C TRP A 73 2.31 5.22 14.23
N GLN A 74 3.61 5.34 14.45
CA GLN A 74 4.62 4.99 13.46
C GLN A 74 4.66 3.50 13.17
N GLU A 75 4.41 2.67 14.17
CA GLU A 75 4.33 1.23 13.99
C GLU A 75 3.14 0.79 13.13
N ALA A 76 2.08 1.58 13.12
CA ALA A 76 0.90 1.31 12.31
C ALA A 76 1.08 1.73 10.84
N ALA A 77 2.04 2.56 10.55
CA ALA A 77 2.29 3.04 9.19
C ALA A 77 3.23 2.12 8.42
N ALA A 78 2.98 1.97 7.14
CA ALA A 78 3.81 1.19 6.24
C ALA A 78 3.92 1.90 4.89
N ILE A 79 4.83 1.43 4.06
CA ILE A 79 5.02 1.94 2.71
C ILE A 79 4.69 0.84 1.73
N LEU A 80 3.75 1.12 0.83
CA LEU A 80 3.39 0.26 -0.28
C LEU A 80 4.24 0.66 -1.49
N GLN A 81 4.79 -0.32 -2.17
CA GLN A 81 5.47 -0.15 -3.45
C GLN A 81 4.83 -1.09 -4.46
N VAL A 82 4.41 -0.54 -5.59
CA VAL A 82 3.81 -1.28 -6.70
C VAL A 82 4.44 -0.83 -8.01
N PRO A 83 4.32 -1.61 -9.09
CA PRO A 83 4.92 -1.23 -10.37
C PRO A 83 4.44 0.11 -10.87
N ILE A 84 5.32 0.79 -11.62
CA ILE A 84 4.99 2.08 -12.22
C ILE A 84 3.79 1.92 -13.16
N GLY A 85 2.93 2.92 -13.20
CA GLY A 85 1.69 2.88 -14.00
C GLY A 85 0.48 2.35 -13.24
N THR A 86 0.67 1.83 -12.02
CA THR A 86 -0.45 1.42 -11.17
C THR A 86 -1.19 2.66 -10.67
N ASP A 87 -2.51 2.69 -10.83
CA ASP A 87 -3.34 3.81 -10.40
C ASP A 87 -3.74 3.64 -8.94
N VAL A 88 -2.88 4.12 -8.06
CA VAL A 88 -3.12 4.12 -6.61
C VAL A 88 -3.59 5.51 -6.21
N ARG A 89 -4.65 5.59 -5.44
CA ARG A 89 -5.21 6.86 -4.95
C ARG A 89 -5.39 6.84 -3.44
N GLU A 90 -5.45 8.03 -2.87
CA GLU A 90 -5.81 8.18 -1.45
C GLU A 90 -7.17 7.51 -1.18
N ASP A 91 -7.31 6.95 0.00
CA ASP A 91 -8.47 6.20 0.47
C ASP A 91 -8.66 4.81 -0.16
N ASP A 92 -7.82 4.41 -1.12
CA ASP A 92 -7.79 3.03 -1.57
C ASP A 92 -7.38 2.10 -0.43
N GLU A 93 -7.87 0.87 -0.46
CA GLU A 93 -7.49 -0.15 0.52
C GLU A 93 -6.58 -1.18 -0.15
N VAL A 94 -5.55 -1.59 0.58
CA VAL A 94 -4.57 -2.58 0.11
C VAL A 94 -4.65 -3.82 1.00
N GLU A 95 -4.75 -4.97 0.38
CA GLU A 95 -4.68 -6.26 1.07
C GLU A 95 -3.40 -6.98 0.67
N VAL A 96 -2.64 -7.44 1.64
CA VAL A 96 -1.50 -8.33 1.39
C VAL A 96 -2.05 -9.75 1.32
N VAL A 97 -2.17 -10.28 0.10
CA VAL A 97 -2.76 -11.59 -0.13
C VAL A 97 -1.77 -12.69 0.25
N THR A 98 -0.55 -12.59 -0.27
CA THR A 98 0.51 -13.55 0.01
C THR A 98 1.80 -12.79 0.30
N PRO A 99 2.27 -12.81 1.54
CA PRO A 99 3.57 -12.22 1.88
C PRO A 99 4.70 -13.14 1.43
N ALA A 100 5.76 -12.53 0.88
CA ALA A 100 6.86 -13.26 0.27
C ALA A 100 7.68 -14.09 1.26
N MET A 101 7.88 -13.56 2.44
CA MET A 101 8.77 -14.14 3.44
C MET A 101 8.02 -14.84 4.58
N GLY A 102 6.79 -15.26 4.31
CA GLY A 102 5.99 -15.95 5.31
C GLY A 102 5.56 -15.08 6.48
N ASP A 103 5.49 -13.78 6.28
CA ASP A 103 4.98 -12.85 7.29
C ASP A 103 3.46 -13.00 7.41
N LEU A 104 3.06 -14.04 8.11
CA LEU A 104 1.64 -14.38 8.28
C LEU A 104 0.86 -13.31 9.03
N VAL A 105 1.54 -12.44 9.76
CA VAL A 105 0.88 -11.36 10.49
C VAL A 105 0.21 -10.38 9.54
N ARG A 106 0.78 -10.18 8.37
CA ARG A 106 0.24 -9.24 7.37
C ARG A 106 -0.74 -9.87 6.40
N ALA A 107 -0.77 -11.19 6.31
CA ALA A 107 -1.65 -11.88 5.37
C ALA A 107 -3.13 -11.59 5.67
N GLY A 108 -3.86 -11.17 4.65
CA GLY A 108 -5.28 -10.86 4.74
C GLY A 108 -5.63 -9.55 5.43
N ARG A 109 -4.66 -8.80 5.92
CA ARG A 109 -4.91 -7.50 6.53
C ARG A 109 -5.09 -6.41 5.49
N ARG A 110 -6.00 -5.51 5.75
CA ARG A 110 -6.24 -4.35 4.89
C ARG A 110 -5.60 -3.10 5.49
N LEU A 111 -4.98 -2.33 4.61
CA LEU A 111 -4.33 -1.06 4.94
C LEU A 111 -4.97 0.02 4.07
N THR A 112 -5.11 1.21 4.61
CA THR A 112 -5.68 2.35 3.86
C THR A 112 -4.56 3.23 3.34
N VAL A 113 -4.65 3.62 2.07
CA VAL A 113 -3.70 4.56 1.45
C VAL A 113 -4.00 5.95 1.96
N THR A 114 -3.03 6.55 2.64
CA THR A 114 -3.17 7.91 3.18
C THR A 114 -2.48 8.95 2.32
N ARG A 115 -1.47 8.57 1.57
CA ARG A 115 -0.73 9.49 0.70
C ARG A 115 -0.07 8.71 -0.43
N VAL A 116 -0.08 9.29 -1.62
CA VAL A 116 0.64 8.78 -2.78
C VAL A 116 1.78 9.72 -3.11
N ASP A 117 2.99 9.21 -3.20
CA ASP A 117 4.16 10.01 -3.56
C ASP A 117 4.30 10.08 -5.07
N LEU A 118 4.40 11.30 -5.59
CA LEU A 118 4.62 11.56 -7.01
C LEU A 118 6.05 12.05 -7.22
N LYS A 119 6.70 11.50 -8.23
CA LYS A 119 8.10 11.79 -8.47
C LYS A 119 8.42 11.67 -9.96
N THR A 120 9.19 12.61 -10.47
CA THR A 120 9.76 12.52 -11.82
C THR A 120 10.78 11.39 -11.86
N HIS A 121 10.82 10.64 -12.94
CA HIS A 121 11.68 9.46 -13.10
C HIS A 121 11.52 8.42 -11.98
N ALA A 122 10.29 8.23 -11.53
CA ALA A 122 10.01 7.24 -10.51
C ALA A 122 10.29 5.82 -11.01
N SER A 123 10.84 5.00 -10.13
CA SER A 123 11.06 3.58 -10.39
C SER A 123 9.86 2.72 -10.00
N MET A 124 8.98 3.26 -9.17
CA MET A 124 7.81 2.57 -8.66
C MET A 124 6.77 3.60 -8.21
N VAL A 125 5.55 3.15 -8.01
CA VAL A 125 4.53 3.93 -7.31
C VAL A 125 4.68 3.64 -5.82
N ARG A 126 4.82 4.67 -5.04
CA ARG A 126 5.03 4.59 -3.60
C ARG A 126 3.89 5.28 -2.88
N ALA A 127 3.33 4.62 -1.91
CA ALA A 127 2.22 5.15 -1.12
C ALA A 127 2.44 4.85 0.36
N THR A 128 2.00 5.78 1.19
CA THR A 128 1.93 5.55 2.64
C THR A 128 0.60 4.91 2.95
N VAL A 129 0.63 3.81 3.68
CA VAL A 129 -0.55 3.05 4.07
C VAL A 129 -0.58 2.88 5.58
N GLU A 130 -1.78 2.87 6.13
CA GLU A 130 -2.00 2.70 7.56
C GLU A 130 -3.01 1.59 7.81
N GLU A 131 -2.80 0.86 8.89
CA GLU A 131 -3.74 -0.18 9.28
C GLU A 131 -5.06 0.44 9.71
N VAL A 132 -6.15 -0.06 9.17
CA VAL A 132 -7.49 0.34 9.57
C VAL A 132 -7.86 -0.37 10.87
N ARG A 133 -8.16 0.38 11.86
CA ARG A 133 -8.65 -0.13 13.14
C ARG A 133 -10.14 0.02 13.26
#